data_e55796f166eefd4e1d2f6f948ec41106
#
_entry.id   e55796f166eefd4e1d2f6f948ec41106
#
_cell.length_a   1.000
_cell.length_b   1.000
_cell.length_c   1.000
_cell.angle_alpha   90.00
_cell.angle_beta   90.00
_cell.angle_gamma   90.00
#
_symmetry.space_group_name_H-M   'P 1'
#
loop_
_entity.id
_entity.type
_entity.pdbx_description
1 polymer ?
#
loop_
_entity_poly.entity_id
_entity_poly.type
_entity_poly.pdbx_seq_one_letter_code
_entity_poly.pdbx_strand_id
1 'polypeptide(L)'
;MQQDVIERDPILYGTKKLFSNVSEEADAENMLAEYNAGFMLDMRRFLKSDEGMISGVEFHVRRNTGNFGTVNYMAAQDGFTLYDTVSYNYRHNEANGEDNRDGSEFNYSWNCGVEGSTRKTAVRRMREQQMRNAFLMLLLSQGTPMIYGGDEFANSQAGNNNVWCQDNPTGWTDWKNARRHTGLSSFVK
;
A
#
# COMPACT_ATOMS: atom_id res chain seq x y z
N MET A 1 -23.44 -8.20 3.25
CA MET A 1 -22.48 -7.21 2.76
C MET A 1 -21.06 -7.43 3.30
N GLN A 2 -20.83 -7.65 4.61
CA GLN A 2 -19.49 -7.96 5.16
C GLN A 2 -18.93 -9.31 4.69
N GLN A 3 -19.75 -10.31 4.49
CA GLN A 3 -19.33 -11.64 4.06
C GLN A 3 -18.83 -11.68 2.61
N ASP A 4 -19.42 -10.88 1.71
CA ASP A 4 -19.01 -10.77 0.31
C ASP A 4 -17.65 -10.11 0.11
N VAL A 5 -17.28 -9.19 1.01
CA VAL A 5 -15.97 -8.51 0.97
C VAL A 5 -14.87 -9.49 1.40
N ILE A 6 -15.11 -10.31 2.41
CA ILE A 6 -14.16 -11.32 2.90
C ILE A 6 -13.90 -12.40 1.84
N GLU A 7 -14.91 -12.77 1.04
CA GLU A 7 -14.76 -13.78 -0.01
C GLU A 7 -14.03 -13.26 -1.26
N ARG A 8 -13.98 -11.94 -1.48
CA ARG A 8 -13.32 -11.30 -2.62
C ARG A 8 -11.89 -10.86 -2.35
N ASP A 9 -11.49 -10.75 -1.09
CA ASP A 9 -10.13 -10.37 -0.71
C ASP A 9 -9.25 -11.63 -0.59
N PRO A 10 -8.27 -11.85 -1.49
CA PRO A 10 -7.42 -13.05 -1.48
C PRO A 10 -6.62 -13.21 -0.19
N ILE A 11 -6.33 -12.11 0.50
CA ILE A 11 -5.58 -12.13 1.77
C ILE A 11 -6.50 -12.63 2.89
N LEU A 12 -7.72 -12.09 2.98
CA LEU A 12 -8.71 -12.53 3.95
C LEU A 12 -9.16 -13.96 3.65
N TYR A 13 -9.31 -14.33 2.38
CA TYR A 13 -9.64 -15.71 1.99
C TYR A 13 -8.50 -16.68 2.32
N GLY A 14 -7.25 -16.29 2.09
CA GLY A 14 -6.07 -17.06 2.48
C GLY A 14 -5.98 -17.25 3.99
N THR A 15 -6.26 -16.22 4.76
CA THR A 15 -6.32 -16.25 6.22
C THR A 15 -7.43 -17.19 6.71
N LYS A 16 -8.64 -17.07 6.17
CA LYS A 16 -9.77 -17.95 6.51
C LYS A 16 -9.45 -19.42 6.19
N LYS A 17 -8.77 -19.71 5.07
CA LYS A 17 -8.43 -21.07 4.67
C LYS A 17 -7.28 -21.65 5.49
N LEU A 18 -6.32 -20.83 5.92
CA LEU A 18 -5.23 -21.26 6.82
C LEU A 18 -5.78 -21.68 8.21
N PHE A 19 -6.85 -21.05 8.66
CA PHE A 19 -7.44 -21.22 9.99
C PHE A 19 -8.65 -22.15 10.03
N SER A 20 -9.20 -22.57 8.88
CA SER A 20 -10.34 -23.48 8.82
C SER A 20 -10.10 -24.89 9.36
N ASN A 21 -8.84 -25.25 9.65
CA ASN A 21 -8.44 -26.54 10.21
C ASN A 21 -8.17 -26.50 11.73
N VAL A 22 -8.38 -25.38 12.40
CA VAL A 22 -8.19 -25.24 13.84
C VAL A 22 -9.53 -25.43 14.53
N SER A 23 -9.63 -26.50 15.29
CA SER A 23 -10.80 -26.86 16.09
C SER A 23 -10.90 -25.94 17.31
N GLU A 24 -12.12 -25.45 17.53
CA GLU A 24 -12.67 -24.87 18.75
C GLU A 24 -12.77 -23.34 18.83
N GLU A 25 -13.98 -22.92 19.24
CA GLU A 25 -14.48 -21.54 19.27
C GLU A 25 -13.65 -20.56 20.13
N ALA A 26 -12.85 -21.03 21.06
CA ALA A 26 -12.04 -20.19 21.94
C ALA A 26 -10.78 -19.61 21.28
N ASP A 27 -10.27 -20.26 20.22
CA ASP A 27 -9.06 -19.82 19.52
C ASP A 27 -9.34 -18.93 18.31
N ALA A 28 -10.57 -18.93 17.80
CA ALA A 28 -10.95 -18.18 16.60
C ALA A 28 -10.85 -16.65 16.82
N GLU A 29 -11.18 -16.14 18.00
CA GLU A 29 -11.08 -14.70 18.30
C GLU A 29 -9.63 -14.20 18.31
N ASN A 30 -8.68 -15.05 18.69
CA ASN A 30 -7.24 -14.72 18.70
C ASN A 30 -6.56 -14.82 17.32
N MET A 31 -7.31 -15.29 16.30
CA MET A 31 -6.78 -15.55 14.95
C MET A 31 -7.30 -14.55 13.90
N LEU A 32 -8.12 -13.58 14.32
CA LEU A 32 -8.56 -12.49 13.44
C LEU A 32 -7.48 -11.43 13.32
N ALA A 33 -7.36 -10.86 12.12
CA ALA A 33 -6.48 -9.74 11.87
C ALA A 33 -7.26 -8.59 11.23
N GLU A 34 -7.00 -7.38 11.70
CA GLU A 34 -7.53 -6.16 11.13
C GLU A 34 -6.66 -5.70 9.96
N TYR A 35 -7.28 -5.41 8.84
CA TYR A 35 -6.65 -4.70 7.73
C TYR A 35 -6.59 -3.21 8.08
N ASN A 36 -5.41 -2.73 8.49
CA ASN A 36 -5.26 -1.43 9.15
C ASN A 36 -5.19 -0.27 8.15
N ALA A 37 -6.34 0.13 7.61
CA ALA A 37 -6.45 1.28 6.71
C ALA A 37 -6.02 2.60 7.37
N GLY A 38 -6.21 2.73 8.69
CA GLY A 38 -5.76 3.89 9.46
C GLY A 38 -4.24 4.06 9.43
N PHE A 39 -3.49 2.96 9.48
CA PHE A 39 -2.04 2.99 9.32
C PHE A 39 -1.65 3.60 7.97
N MET A 40 -2.19 3.08 6.88
CA MET A 40 -1.91 3.59 5.52
C MET A 40 -2.22 5.07 5.41
N LEU A 41 -3.38 5.49 5.91
CA LEU A 41 -3.83 6.88 5.87
C LEU A 41 -2.83 7.81 6.58
N ASP A 42 -2.55 7.55 7.86
CA ASP A 42 -1.74 8.44 8.69
C ASP A 42 -0.28 8.44 8.25
N MET A 43 0.28 7.28 7.87
CA MET A 43 1.65 7.19 7.38
C MET A 43 1.85 7.91 6.05
N ARG A 44 0.90 7.80 5.11
CA ARG A 44 0.95 8.54 3.84
C ARG A 44 0.84 10.05 4.07
N ARG A 45 -0.04 10.49 4.95
CA ARG A 45 -0.20 11.90 5.32
C ARG A 45 1.07 12.45 5.99
N PHE A 46 1.70 11.68 6.85
CA PHE A 46 2.98 12.04 7.45
C PHE A 46 4.09 12.15 6.40
N LEU A 47 4.19 11.18 5.46
CA LEU A 47 5.18 11.19 4.38
C LEU A 47 5.05 12.41 3.48
N LYS A 48 3.84 12.87 3.20
CA LYS A 48 3.63 14.08 2.40
C LYS A 48 3.70 15.38 3.23
N SER A 49 4.04 15.28 4.52
CA SER A 49 4.24 16.39 5.45
C SER A 49 2.96 17.17 5.81
N ASP A 50 1.82 16.47 5.93
CA ASP A 50 0.62 17.06 6.51
C ASP A 50 0.88 17.43 7.98
N GLU A 51 0.34 18.55 8.42
CA GLU A 51 0.48 19.00 9.81
C GLU A 51 -0.25 18.09 10.80
N GLY A 52 0.27 18.00 12.02
CA GLY A 52 -0.38 17.29 13.13
C GLY A 52 -0.33 15.77 13.07
N MET A 53 0.44 15.16 12.16
CA MET A 53 0.43 13.71 11.96
C MET A 53 1.31 12.91 12.95
N ILE A 54 2.11 13.56 13.79
CA ILE A 54 3.04 12.88 14.71
C ILE A 54 2.30 11.95 15.68
N SER A 55 1.19 12.40 16.27
CA SER A 55 0.41 11.58 17.20
C SER A 55 -0.21 10.33 16.53
N GLY A 56 -0.67 10.45 15.28
CA GLY A 56 -1.16 9.32 14.49
C GLY A 56 -0.05 8.31 14.21
N VAL A 57 1.13 8.78 13.80
CA VAL A 57 2.31 7.93 13.59
C VAL A 57 2.70 7.21 14.87
N GLU A 58 2.81 7.94 16.01
CA GLU A 58 3.14 7.35 17.31
C GLU A 58 2.13 6.27 17.74
N PHE A 59 0.84 6.53 17.55
CA PHE A 59 -0.21 5.57 17.82
C PHE A 59 -0.04 4.29 16.98
N HIS A 60 0.11 4.43 15.67
CA HIS A 60 0.17 3.28 14.78
C HIS A 60 1.47 2.48 14.91
N VAL A 61 2.62 3.12 15.14
CA VAL A 61 3.90 2.42 15.35
C VAL A 61 3.85 1.49 16.55
N ARG A 62 3.15 1.90 17.62
CA ARG A 62 3.05 1.14 18.88
C ARG A 62 1.80 0.29 19.00
N ARG A 63 0.89 0.37 18.04
CA ARG A 63 -0.42 -0.27 18.16
C ARG A 63 -0.29 -1.77 18.31
N ASN A 64 -0.75 -2.24 19.47
CA ASN A 64 -0.92 -3.65 19.76
C ASN A 64 -2.34 -3.85 20.31
N THR A 65 -3.15 -4.60 19.61
CA THR A 65 -4.56 -4.80 19.92
C THR A 65 -4.80 -5.84 21.02
N GLY A 66 -3.82 -6.71 21.29
CA GLY A 66 -3.91 -7.74 22.33
C GLY A 66 -4.84 -8.91 21.99
N ASN A 67 -5.98 -8.64 21.36
CA ASN A 67 -7.03 -9.64 21.11
C ASN A 67 -7.10 -10.11 19.64
N PHE A 68 -6.48 -9.37 18.71
CA PHE A 68 -6.44 -9.70 17.28
C PHE A 68 -5.18 -9.17 16.62
N GLY A 69 -4.80 -9.77 15.50
CA GLY A 69 -3.65 -9.31 14.73
C GLY A 69 -3.96 -7.99 14.01
N THR A 70 -2.90 -7.26 13.68
CA THR A 70 -3.00 -6.04 12.85
C THR A 70 -2.12 -6.22 11.62
N VAL A 71 -2.70 -6.06 10.43
CA VAL A 71 -1.98 -6.08 9.15
C VAL A 71 -1.81 -4.64 8.69
N ASN A 72 -0.58 -4.14 8.77
CA ASN A 72 -0.21 -2.80 8.34
C ASN A 72 0.24 -2.80 6.89
N TYR A 73 -0.09 -1.76 6.13
CA TYR A 73 0.29 -1.64 4.73
C TYR A 73 0.44 -0.17 4.32
N MET A 74 1.27 0.09 3.32
CA MET A 74 1.43 1.41 2.70
C MET A 74 0.67 1.50 1.38
N ALA A 75 0.53 0.39 0.66
CA ALA A 75 -0.23 0.24 -0.57
C ALA A 75 -0.90 -1.12 -0.60
N ALA A 76 -1.97 -1.25 -1.38
CA ALA A 76 -2.77 -2.45 -1.56
C ALA A 76 -3.24 -2.56 -3.01
N GLN A 77 -4.05 -3.58 -3.32
CA GLN A 77 -4.66 -3.76 -4.63
C GLN A 77 -5.59 -2.60 -5.02
N ASP A 78 -6.18 -1.93 -4.03
CA ASP A 78 -6.98 -0.73 -4.22
C ASP A 78 -6.13 0.51 -3.95
N GLY A 79 -6.16 1.46 -4.86
CA GLY A 79 -5.42 2.70 -4.73
C GLY A 79 -4.07 2.70 -5.45
N PHE A 80 -3.24 3.66 -5.13
CA PHE A 80 -1.89 3.79 -5.70
C PHE A 80 -0.94 2.74 -5.17
N THR A 81 -0.05 2.23 -6.05
CA THR A 81 1.19 1.56 -5.63
C THR A 81 2.04 2.51 -4.77
N LEU A 82 3.01 1.99 -4.04
CA LEU A 82 3.92 2.84 -3.26
C LEU A 82 4.68 3.84 -4.14
N TYR A 83 5.12 3.43 -5.34
CA TYR A 83 5.77 4.34 -6.29
C TYR A 83 4.82 5.42 -6.79
N ASP A 84 3.58 5.09 -7.08
CA ASP A 84 2.59 6.06 -7.56
C ASP A 84 2.19 7.03 -6.44
N THR A 85 2.16 6.58 -5.19
CA THR A 85 1.94 7.45 -4.01
C THR A 85 2.98 8.58 -3.89
N VAL A 86 4.21 8.37 -4.35
CA VAL A 86 5.28 9.39 -4.34
C VAL A 86 5.51 10.04 -5.72
N SER A 87 4.65 9.72 -6.70
CA SER A 87 4.83 10.16 -8.09
C SER A 87 3.63 10.89 -8.68
N TYR A 88 2.46 10.75 -8.08
CA TYR A 88 1.21 11.33 -8.58
C TYR A 88 0.44 12.04 -7.46
N ASN A 89 -0.06 13.24 -7.75
CA ASN A 89 -1.03 13.91 -6.88
C ASN A 89 -2.46 13.53 -7.23
N TYR A 90 -2.71 13.23 -8.51
CA TYR A 90 -4.04 12.96 -9.05
C TYR A 90 -4.10 11.54 -9.62
N ARG A 91 -5.29 10.94 -9.58
CA ARG A 91 -5.55 9.67 -10.27
C ARG A 91 -5.56 9.89 -11.78
N HIS A 92 -5.12 8.90 -12.51
CA HIS A 92 -5.08 8.82 -13.97
C HIS A 92 -5.77 7.55 -14.44
N ASN A 93 -7.10 7.50 -14.25
CA ASN A 93 -7.96 6.35 -14.55
C ASN A 93 -8.67 6.47 -15.91
N GLU A 94 -8.26 7.40 -16.78
CA GLU A 94 -8.93 7.68 -18.06
C GLU A 94 -9.06 6.42 -18.92
N ALA A 95 -8.07 5.52 -18.86
CA ALA A 95 -8.06 4.25 -19.60
C ALA A 95 -9.11 3.25 -19.11
N ASN A 96 -9.73 3.47 -17.94
CA ASN A 96 -10.76 2.60 -17.39
C ASN A 96 -12.14 2.80 -18.04
N GLY A 97 -12.33 3.88 -18.82
CA GLY A 97 -13.58 4.16 -19.52
C GLY A 97 -14.68 4.80 -18.66
N GLU A 98 -14.34 5.26 -17.44
CA GLU A 98 -15.26 5.88 -16.49
C GLU A 98 -15.03 7.40 -16.32
N ASP A 99 -14.46 8.05 -17.34
CA ASP A 99 -14.12 9.48 -17.36
C ASP A 99 -13.28 9.93 -16.15
N ASN A 100 -12.37 9.07 -15.69
CA ASN A 100 -11.53 9.32 -14.50
C ASN A 100 -12.34 9.56 -13.22
N ARG A 101 -13.56 9.02 -13.10
CA ARG A 101 -14.44 9.17 -11.92
C ARG A 101 -14.41 7.98 -10.97
N ASP A 102 -13.90 6.86 -11.43
CA ASP A 102 -13.71 5.62 -10.67
C ASP A 102 -12.51 5.70 -9.72
N GLY A 103 -12.43 4.74 -8.80
CA GLY A 103 -11.37 4.68 -7.80
C GLY A 103 -11.49 5.76 -6.71
N SER A 104 -10.52 5.77 -5.80
CA SER A 104 -10.52 6.73 -4.69
C SER A 104 -10.16 8.14 -5.15
N GLU A 105 -10.85 9.14 -4.61
CA GLU A 105 -10.48 10.55 -4.77
C GLU A 105 -9.27 10.94 -3.91
N PHE A 106 -9.11 10.27 -2.77
CA PHE A 106 -8.10 10.60 -1.77
C PHE A 106 -7.01 9.53 -1.74
N ASN A 107 -5.89 9.82 -2.40
CA ASN A 107 -4.73 8.90 -2.42
C ASN A 107 -3.71 9.21 -1.32
N TYR A 108 -3.83 10.37 -0.67
CA TYR A 108 -2.86 10.85 0.34
C TYR A 108 -1.42 10.78 -0.18
N SER A 109 -1.24 11.20 -1.42
CA SER A 109 -0.03 11.10 -2.21
C SER A 109 0.66 12.45 -2.38
N TRP A 110 1.94 12.42 -2.78
CA TRP A 110 2.72 13.60 -3.13
C TRP A 110 3.67 13.27 -4.29
N ASN A 111 3.55 13.99 -5.40
CA ASN A 111 4.34 13.75 -6.62
C ASN A 111 5.83 14.14 -6.51
N CYS A 112 6.29 14.60 -5.35
CA CYS A 112 7.65 15.09 -5.13
C CYS A 112 8.06 16.22 -6.09
N GLY A 113 7.08 17.05 -6.52
CA GLY A 113 7.29 18.24 -7.34
C GLY A 113 7.18 18.03 -8.87
N VAL A 114 6.85 16.81 -9.31
CA VAL A 114 6.58 16.52 -10.74
C VAL A 114 5.53 15.42 -10.85
N GLU A 115 4.44 15.70 -11.54
CA GLU A 115 3.41 14.71 -11.79
C GLU A 115 3.91 13.62 -12.76
N GLY A 116 3.79 12.35 -12.35
CA GLY A 116 4.15 11.21 -13.16
C GLY A 116 5.65 10.98 -13.36
N SER A 117 6.00 10.31 -14.44
CA SER A 117 7.39 9.92 -14.73
C SER A 117 8.28 11.13 -14.98
N THR A 118 9.55 11.07 -14.53
CA THR A 118 10.48 12.19 -14.71
C THR A 118 11.92 11.73 -14.86
N ARG A 119 12.73 12.52 -15.60
CA ARG A 119 14.18 12.35 -15.71
C ARG A 119 14.95 13.23 -14.72
N LYS A 120 14.29 14.12 -13.97
CA LYS A 120 14.95 15.01 -12.99
C LYS A 120 15.52 14.18 -11.84
N THR A 121 16.85 14.13 -11.74
CA THR A 121 17.56 13.32 -10.75
C THR A 121 17.18 13.66 -9.31
N ALA A 122 17.00 14.95 -8.99
CA ALA A 122 16.60 15.38 -7.65
C ALA A 122 15.24 14.80 -7.24
N VAL A 123 14.26 14.84 -8.16
CA VAL A 123 12.92 14.28 -7.92
C VAL A 123 12.96 12.77 -7.75
N ARG A 124 13.72 12.07 -8.62
CA ARG A 124 13.88 10.61 -8.51
C ARG A 124 14.52 10.19 -7.18
N ARG A 125 15.55 10.92 -6.73
CA ARG A 125 16.17 10.67 -5.41
C ARG A 125 15.18 10.92 -4.27
N MET A 126 14.38 11.98 -4.35
CA MET A 126 13.36 12.28 -3.35
C MET A 126 12.33 11.15 -3.27
N ARG A 127 11.81 10.67 -4.42
CA ARG A 127 10.87 9.55 -4.47
C ARG A 127 11.46 8.27 -3.86
N GLU A 128 12.70 7.95 -4.20
CA GLU A 128 13.39 6.79 -3.63
C GLU A 128 13.56 6.93 -2.11
N GLN A 129 13.91 8.12 -1.62
CA GLN A 129 13.97 8.40 -0.19
C GLN A 129 12.61 8.20 0.49
N GLN A 130 11.53 8.71 -0.10
CA GLN A 130 10.18 8.56 0.47
C GLN A 130 9.69 7.11 0.47
N MET A 131 9.99 6.33 -0.56
CA MET A 131 9.68 4.89 -0.54
C MET A 131 10.44 4.16 0.57
N ARG A 132 11.72 4.48 0.79
CA ARG A 132 12.49 3.91 1.91
C ARG A 132 11.91 4.33 3.26
N ASN A 133 11.51 5.58 3.42
CA ASN A 133 10.84 6.06 4.63
C ASN A 133 9.53 5.29 4.88
N ALA A 134 8.74 5.04 3.82
CA ALA A 134 7.53 4.24 3.89
C ALA A 134 7.81 2.81 4.38
N PHE A 135 8.82 2.14 3.80
CA PHE A 135 9.21 0.79 4.23
C PHE A 135 9.74 0.78 5.67
N LEU A 136 10.54 1.77 6.08
CA LEU A 136 10.97 1.87 7.48
C LEU A 136 9.78 1.96 8.44
N MET A 137 8.82 2.84 8.16
CA MET A 137 7.62 2.96 8.99
C MET A 137 6.82 1.65 9.01
N LEU A 138 6.66 0.99 7.86
CA LEU A 138 5.94 -0.26 7.76
C LEU A 138 6.62 -1.40 8.53
N LEU A 139 7.92 -1.60 8.31
CA LEU A 139 8.66 -2.75 8.81
C LEU A 139 9.05 -2.62 10.29
N LEU A 140 9.15 -1.40 10.81
CA LEU A 140 9.50 -1.16 12.22
C LEU A 140 8.29 -0.94 13.13
N SER A 141 7.07 -0.91 12.58
CA SER A 141 5.84 -0.80 13.36
C SER A 141 5.40 -2.15 13.92
N GLN A 142 4.71 -2.12 15.06
CA GLN A 142 4.07 -3.30 15.60
C GLN A 142 2.98 -3.82 14.65
N GLY A 143 2.84 -5.14 14.57
CA GLY A 143 1.88 -5.81 13.69
C GLY A 143 2.54 -6.55 12.53
N THR A 144 1.74 -7.08 11.62
CA THR A 144 2.20 -7.80 10.44
C THR A 144 2.34 -6.83 9.27
N PRO A 145 3.54 -6.63 8.72
CA PRO A 145 3.71 -5.79 7.54
C PRO A 145 3.20 -6.53 6.30
N MET A 146 2.40 -5.84 5.50
CA MET A 146 1.98 -6.30 4.18
C MET A 146 2.58 -5.38 3.11
N ILE A 147 3.26 -5.98 2.14
CA ILE A 147 3.84 -5.31 0.98
C ILE A 147 3.01 -5.66 -0.24
N TYR A 148 2.52 -4.66 -0.97
CA TYR A 148 1.89 -4.89 -2.26
C TYR A 148 2.95 -5.30 -3.28
N GLY A 149 2.71 -6.44 -3.96
CA GLY A 149 3.72 -7.06 -4.82
C GLY A 149 4.22 -6.11 -5.91
N GLY A 150 5.52 -5.84 -5.92
CA GLY A 150 6.18 -4.90 -6.81
C GLY A 150 6.60 -3.57 -6.17
N ASP A 151 6.07 -3.21 -5.01
CA ASP A 151 6.45 -1.98 -4.31
C ASP A 151 7.95 -1.98 -3.97
N GLU A 152 8.52 -3.13 -3.63
CA GLU A 152 9.93 -3.32 -3.30
C GLU A 152 10.89 -3.07 -4.47
N PHE A 153 10.36 -2.93 -5.68
CA PHE A 153 11.12 -2.52 -6.87
C PHE A 153 10.44 -1.40 -7.68
N ALA A 154 9.65 -0.58 -7.00
CA ALA A 154 9.03 0.62 -7.57
C ALA A 154 8.09 0.34 -8.76
N ASN A 155 7.26 -0.68 -8.68
CA ASN A 155 6.23 -0.94 -9.67
C ASN A 155 5.24 0.24 -9.72
N SER A 156 4.83 0.62 -10.92
CA SER A 156 3.91 1.73 -11.17
C SER A 156 2.75 1.28 -12.02
N GLN A 157 1.58 1.76 -11.70
CA GLN A 157 0.36 1.64 -12.48
C GLN A 157 0.04 2.95 -13.23
N ALA A 158 1.09 3.77 -13.44
CA ALA A 158 1.03 5.05 -14.16
C ALA A 158 0.00 6.04 -13.58
N GLY A 159 -0.22 6.00 -12.25
CA GLY A 159 -1.21 6.84 -11.58
C GLY A 159 -2.65 6.35 -11.69
N ASN A 160 -2.88 5.15 -12.25
CA ASN A 160 -4.17 4.50 -12.19
C ASN A 160 -4.34 3.84 -10.81
N ASN A 161 -5.34 4.26 -10.05
CA ASN A 161 -5.60 3.75 -8.71
C ASN A 161 -6.76 2.75 -8.65
N ASN A 162 -7.22 2.25 -9.81
CA ASN A 162 -8.32 1.31 -9.94
C ASN A 162 -8.14 0.39 -11.15
N VAL A 163 -7.04 -0.38 -11.16
CA VAL A 163 -6.55 -1.14 -12.33
C VAL A 163 -7.24 -2.47 -12.57
N TRP A 164 -8.25 -2.85 -11.82
CA TRP A 164 -8.88 -4.16 -11.89
C TRP A 164 -9.39 -4.55 -13.28
N CYS A 165 -9.77 -3.57 -14.11
CA CYS A 165 -10.22 -3.77 -15.49
C CYS A 165 -9.08 -3.73 -16.52
N GLN A 166 -7.81 -3.52 -16.11
CA GLN A 166 -6.66 -3.32 -16.99
C GLN A 166 -5.84 -4.61 -17.13
N ASP A 167 -6.23 -5.51 -18.03
CA ASP A 167 -5.42 -6.67 -18.39
C ASP A 167 -4.36 -6.29 -19.45
N ASN A 168 -3.46 -5.38 -19.08
CA ASN A 168 -2.40 -4.82 -19.91
C ASN A 168 -1.23 -4.33 -19.04
N PRO A 169 -0.13 -3.78 -19.65
CA PRO A 169 1.03 -3.31 -18.88
C PRO A 169 0.76 -2.32 -17.76
N THR A 170 -0.37 -1.59 -17.76
CA THR A 170 -0.75 -0.71 -16.64
C THR A 170 -1.09 -1.52 -15.39
N GLY A 171 -1.84 -2.63 -15.53
CA GLY A 171 -2.21 -3.50 -14.42
C GLY A 171 -1.17 -4.59 -14.11
N TRP A 172 -0.23 -4.86 -15.03
CA TRP A 172 0.76 -5.91 -14.83
C TRP A 172 1.96 -5.42 -14.01
N THR A 173 2.55 -6.34 -13.26
CA THR A 173 3.81 -6.07 -12.55
C THR A 173 4.98 -6.02 -13.53
N ASP A 174 5.68 -4.88 -13.62
CA ASP A 174 6.89 -4.76 -14.47
C ASP A 174 8.13 -5.33 -13.78
N TRP A 175 8.37 -6.62 -13.97
CA TRP A 175 9.54 -7.33 -13.45
C TRP A 175 10.90 -6.79 -13.93
N LYS A 176 10.94 -5.97 -14.99
CA LYS A 176 12.16 -5.29 -15.43
C LYS A 176 12.61 -4.24 -14.41
N ASN A 177 11.68 -3.67 -13.66
CA ASN A 177 11.97 -2.72 -12.59
C ASN A 177 12.78 -3.37 -11.44
N ALA A 178 12.62 -4.65 -11.16
CA ALA A 178 13.41 -5.36 -10.16
C ALA A 178 14.92 -5.26 -10.44
N ARG A 179 15.32 -5.24 -11.71
CA ARG A 179 16.73 -5.05 -12.11
C ARG A 179 17.19 -3.60 -12.06
N ARG A 180 16.27 -2.64 -12.18
CA ARG A 180 16.57 -1.18 -12.17
C ARG A 180 16.62 -0.62 -10.76
N HIS A 181 15.85 -1.20 -9.84
CA HIS A 181 15.68 -0.74 -8.46
C HIS A 181 16.26 -1.71 -7.43
N THR A 182 17.40 -2.33 -7.75
CA THR A 182 18.10 -3.28 -6.86
C THR A 182 18.42 -2.69 -5.48
N GLY A 183 18.72 -1.38 -5.42
CA GLY A 183 18.99 -0.68 -4.16
C GLY A 183 17.78 -0.61 -3.22
N LEU A 184 16.57 -0.44 -3.77
CA LEU A 184 15.34 -0.48 -2.99
C LEU A 184 15.01 -1.91 -2.56
N SER A 185 15.09 -2.86 -3.49
CA SER A 185 14.84 -4.28 -3.19
C SER A 185 15.81 -4.84 -2.13
N SER A 186 17.07 -4.42 -2.16
CA SER A 186 18.06 -4.82 -1.13
C SER A 186 17.83 -4.13 0.21
N PHE A 187 17.20 -2.96 0.21
CA PHE A 187 16.85 -2.25 1.44
C PHE A 187 15.69 -2.90 2.18
N VAL A 188 14.74 -3.49 1.44
CA VAL A 188 13.54 -4.15 2.00
C VAL A 188 13.85 -5.57 2.51
N LYS A 189 14.87 -6.24 1.99
CA LYS A 189 15.31 -7.58 2.42
C LYS A 189 15.96 -7.58 3.79
#